data_ae8e642daeca60df7c719fbb92bda691
#
_entry.id   ae8e642daeca60df7c719fbb92bda691
#
_cell.length_a   1.000
_cell.length_b   1.000
_cell.length_c   1.000
_cell.angle_alpha   90.00
_cell.angle_beta   90.00
_cell.angle_gamma   90.00
#
_symmetry.space_group_name_H-M   'P 1'
#
loop_
_entity.id
_entity.type
_entity.pdbx_description
1 polymer ?
#
loop_
_entity_poly.entity_id
_entity_poly.type
_entity_poly.pdbx_seq_one_letter_code
_entity_poly.pdbx_strand_id
1 'polypeptide(L)'
;MLKKTLILSITFFFLTTNVFAAGSGGDGGSEGGSAKVKSNYEKAVTHIKSAKKYEKKGNLDKAKKRYAKAQKLLIKSNDKTPYKADTLNYLGFTTRKLGDFENGEKYYLQGLAIDPNHIGINEYLGELYVSTNRLDLAKERLKVLENCNCEEFKDLKAIIEGTKKSKY
;
A
#
# COMPACT_ATOMS: atom_id res chain seq x y z
N MET A 1 19.70 28.77 56.57
CA MET A 1 19.69 27.40 55.94
C MET A 1 20.40 27.49 54.62
N LEU A 2 21.63 26.98 54.53
CA LEU A 2 22.55 27.15 53.42
C LEU A 2 22.27 26.07 52.34
N LYS A 3 21.92 26.43 51.12
CA LYS A 3 21.83 25.53 49.99
C LYS A 3 23.23 25.30 49.42
N LYS A 4 23.75 24.08 49.52
CA LYS A 4 25.00 23.68 48.89
C LYS A 4 24.75 23.33 47.44
N THR A 5 25.28 24.13 46.50
CA THR A 5 25.35 23.84 45.09
C THR A 5 26.55 22.94 44.81
N LEU A 6 26.29 21.73 44.28
CA LEU A 6 27.32 20.80 43.86
C LEU A 6 27.61 21.04 42.38
N ILE A 7 28.81 21.53 42.07
CA ILE A 7 29.30 21.71 40.69
C ILE A 7 30.03 20.43 40.29
N LEU A 8 29.49 19.71 39.31
CA LEU A 8 30.13 18.51 38.75
C LEU A 8 30.90 18.91 37.49
N SER A 9 32.24 18.94 37.64
CA SER A 9 33.15 19.19 36.49
C SER A 9 33.29 17.94 35.66
N ILE A 10 32.85 17.99 34.36
CA ILE A 10 33.07 16.93 33.39
C ILE A 10 34.34 17.26 32.62
N THR A 11 35.40 16.49 32.89
CA THR A 11 36.67 16.52 32.13
C THR A 11 36.50 15.76 30.80
N PHE A 12 36.62 16.49 29.70
CA PHE A 12 36.57 15.92 28.35
C PHE A 12 37.95 15.37 27.96
N PHE A 13 38.05 14.04 27.83
CA PHE A 13 39.26 13.36 27.41
C PHE A 13 39.27 13.19 25.88
N PHE A 14 40.11 13.99 25.20
CA PHE A 14 40.33 13.83 23.77
C PHE A 14 41.28 12.67 23.47
N LEU A 15 40.79 11.58 22.89
CA LEU A 15 41.63 10.54 22.29
C LEU A 15 41.85 10.87 20.81
N THR A 16 43.06 11.26 20.47
CA THR A 16 43.51 11.38 19.08
C THR A 16 43.95 10.02 18.58
N THR A 17 43.23 9.44 17.62
CA THR A 17 43.68 8.26 16.90
C THR A 17 44.31 8.65 15.57
N ASN A 18 45.57 8.26 15.39
CA ASN A 18 46.34 8.45 14.17
C ASN A 18 45.76 7.64 13.01
N VAL A 19 45.51 8.31 11.89
CA VAL A 19 45.18 7.70 10.62
C VAL A 19 46.45 7.21 9.94
N PHE A 20 46.56 5.91 9.77
CA PHE A 20 47.59 5.30 8.93
C PHE A 20 47.09 5.23 7.50
N ALA A 21 47.65 6.02 6.65
CA ALA A 21 47.45 5.94 5.20
C ALA A 21 48.40 4.91 4.62
N ALA A 22 47.89 3.80 4.10
CA ALA A 22 48.59 2.91 3.20
C ALA A 22 47.83 2.89 1.87
N GLY A 23 48.38 3.53 0.89
CA GLY A 23 47.94 3.43 -0.49
C GLY A 23 48.39 2.14 -1.14
N SER A 24 47.55 1.53 -1.95
CA SER A 24 47.96 0.77 -3.12
C SER A 24 46.77 0.62 -4.07
N GLY A 25 47.03 0.97 -5.33
CA GLY A 25 46.02 0.96 -6.39
C GLY A 25 45.58 -0.44 -6.80
N GLY A 26 44.42 -0.47 -7.41
CA GLY A 26 43.79 -1.65 -8.01
C GLY A 26 42.54 -1.19 -8.70
N ASP A 27 42.66 -0.83 -9.96
CA ASP A 27 41.58 -0.62 -10.90
C ASP A 27 40.73 -1.90 -10.99
N GLY A 28 39.41 -1.77 -10.78
CA GLY A 28 38.48 -2.88 -10.85
C GLY A 28 37.07 -2.35 -10.71
N GLY A 29 36.55 -1.70 -11.75
CA GLY A 29 35.16 -1.31 -11.86
C GLY A 29 34.25 -2.52 -11.71
N SER A 30 33.65 -2.68 -10.54
CA SER A 30 32.47 -3.50 -10.33
C SER A 30 31.34 -2.55 -9.95
N GLU A 31 30.58 -2.14 -10.95
CA GLU A 31 29.25 -1.58 -10.71
C GLU A 31 28.38 -2.65 -10.04
N GLY A 32 28.58 -2.84 -8.77
CA GLY A 32 27.67 -3.58 -7.90
C GLY A 32 26.40 -2.80 -7.75
N GLY A 33 25.50 -2.92 -8.72
CA GLY A 33 24.13 -2.42 -8.61
C GLY A 33 23.49 -3.06 -7.39
N SER A 34 23.50 -2.36 -6.26
CA SER A 34 22.79 -2.74 -5.05
C SER A 34 21.30 -2.86 -5.39
N ALA A 35 20.85 -4.07 -5.66
CA ALA A 35 19.45 -4.34 -5.95
C ALA A 35 18.62 -3.82 -4.79
N LYS A 36 17.91 -2.70 -5.01
CA LYS A 36 17.07 -2.06 -3.99
C LYS A 36 16.08 -3.09 -3.42
N VAL A 37 16.21 -3.41 -2.16
CA VAL A 37 15.33 -4.37 -1.49
C VAL A 37 13.90 -3.82 -1.51
N LYS A 38 13.00 -4.55 -2.18
CA LYS A 38 11.60 -4.16 -2.30
C LYS A 38 10.94 -4.06 -0.91
N SER A 39 10.21 -2.98 -0.70
CA SER A 39 9.35 -2.77 0.48
C SER A 39 8.24 -3.83 0.58
N ASN A 40 7.61 -3.97 1.75
CA ASN A 40 6.45 -4.85 1.92
C ASN A 40 5.30 -4.46 0.98
N TYR A 41 5.07 -3.16 0.76
CA TYR A 41 4.09 -2.66 -0.19
C TYR A 41 4.39 -3.13 -1.63
N GLU A 42 5.59 -2.92 -2.14
CA GLU A 42 5.98 -3.33 -3.49
C GLU A 42 5.91 -4.85 -3.70
N LYS A 43 6.30 -5.64 -2.68
CA LYS A 43 6.12 -7.10 -2.68
C LYS A 43 4.63 -7.48 -2.74
N ALA A 44 3.78 -6.79 -1.98
CA ALA A 44 2.34 -7.02 -1.99
C ALA A 44 1.73 -6.72 -3.37
N VAL A 45 2.07 -5.59 -3.98
CA VAL A 45 1.63 -5.22 -5.34
C VAL A 45 2.05 -6.30 -6.35
N THR A 46 3.26 -6.86 -6.23
CA THR A 46 3.71 -7.99 -7.07
C THR A 46 2.81 -9.22 -6.90
N HIS A 47 2.41 -9.54 -5.67
CA HIS A 47 1.49 -10.65 -5.41
C HIS A 47 0.08 -10.37 -5.96
N ILE A 48 -0.43 -9.14 -5.85
CA ILE A 48 -1.73 -8.75 -6.42
C ILE A 48 -1.72 -8.91 -7.96
N LYS A 49 -0.67 -8.41 -8.63
CA LYS A 49 -0.52 -8.58 -10.08
C LYS A 49 -0.51 -10.07 -10.48
N SER A 50 0.17 -10.90 -9.71
CA SER A 50 0.19 -12.36 -9.92
C SER A 50 -1.20 -13.00 -9.69
N ALA A 51 -1.92 -12.58 -8.64
CA ALA A 51 -3.26 -13.05 -8.35
C ALA A 51 -4.23 -12.74 -9.51
N LYS A 52 -4.26 -11.49 -9.98
CA LYS A 52 -5.06 -11.07 -11.14
C LYS A 52 -4.76 -11.91 -12.41
N LYS A 53 -3.50 -12.32 -12.62
CA LYS A 53 -3.15 -13.23 -13.73
C LYS A 53 -3.72 -14.63 -13.55
N TYR A 54 -3.75 -15.15 -12.32
CA TYR A 54 -4.36 -16.45 -12.04
C TYR A 54 -5.88 -16.42 -12.20
N GLU A 55 -6.54 -15.34 -11.77
CA GLU A 55 -7.98 -15.16 -11.99
C GLU A 55 -8.34 -15.17 -13.48
N LYS A 56 -7.61 -14.41 -14.30
CA LYS A 56 -7.82 -14.39 -15.76
C LYS A 56 -7.68 -15.78 -16.40
N LYS A 57 -6.94 -16.69 -15.77
CA LYS A 57 -6.75 -18.08 -16.20
C LYS A 57 -7.73 -19.05 -15.53
N GLY A 58 -8.70 -18.56 -14.76
CA GLY A 58 -9.65 -19.39 -14.00
C GLY A 58 -9.06 -20.12 -12.81
N ASN A 59 -7.79 -19.87 -12.44
CA ASN A 59 -7.14 -20.57 -11.32
C ASN A 59 -7.37 -19.80 -10.01
N LEU A 60 -8.60 -19.92 -9.49
CA LEU A 60 -9.06 -19.15 -8.33
C LEU A 60 -8.31 -19.48 -7.04
N ASP A 61 -7.95 -20.75 -6.83
CA ASP A 61 -7.20 -21.17 -5.63
C ASP A 61 -5.82 -20.54 -5.56
N LYS A 62 -5.10 -20.50 -6.69
CA LYS A 62 -3.79 -19.83 -6.76
C LYS A 62 -3.96 -18.33 -6.60
N ALA A 63 -5.00 -17.73 -7.16
CA ALA A 63 -5.30 -16.31 -6.98
C ALA A 63 -5.53 -15.99 -5.50
N LYS A 64 -6.41 -16.74 -4.82
CA LYS A 64 -6.71 -16.58 -3.40
C LYS A 64 -5.46 -16.68 -2.52
N LYS A 65 -4.60 -17.68 -2.77
CA LYS A 65 -3.30 -17.81 -2.06
C LYS A 65 -2.40 -16.58 -2.26
N ARG A 66 -2.40 -15.98 -3.45
CA ARG A 66 -1.61 -14.77 -3.74
C ARG A 66 -2.21 -13.53 -3.07
N TYR A 67 -3.53 -13.37 -3.06
CA TYR A 67 -4.19 -12.28 -2.34
C TYR A 67 -3.92 -12.36 -0.83
N ALA A 68 -3.99 -13.53 -0.23
CA ALA A 68 -3.67 -13.71 1.19
C ALA A 68 -2.21 -13.34 1.52
N LYS A 69 -1.25 -13.67 0.64
CA LYS A 69 0.14 -13.25 0.81
C LYS A 69 0.30 -11.73 0.69
N ALA A 70 -0.39 -11.12 -0.27
CA ALA A 70 -0.40 -9.66 -0.44
C ALA A 70 -0.97 -8.98 0.79
N GLN A 71 -2.11 -9.42 1.30
CA GLN A 71 -2.76 -8.86 2.49
C GLN A 71 -1.83 -8.86 3.70
N LYS A 72 -1.15 -9.99 3.98
CA LYS A 72 -0.18 -10.07 5.10
C LYS A 72 0.96 -9.06 4.97
N LEU A 73 1.44 -8.81 3.75
CA LEU A 73 2.49 -7.83 3.50
C LEU A 73 1.97 -6.39 3.62
N LEU A 74 0.73 -6.14 3.20
CA LEU A 74 0.09 -4.84 3.34
C LEU A 74 -0.17 -4.48 4.81
N ILE A 75 -0.61 -5.44 5.62
CA ILE A 75 -0.73 -5.24 7.07
C ILE A 75 0.61 -4.80 7.64
N LYS A 76 1.70 -5.54 7.38
CA LYS A 76 3.05 -5.17 7.82
C LYS A 76 3.51 -3.81 7.28
N SER A 77 3.06 -3.43 6.08
CA SER A 77 3.36 -2.12 5.51
C SER A 77 2.62 -1.02 6.24
N ASN A 78 1.34 -1.25 6.56
CA ASN A 78 0.49 -0.31 7.28
C ASN A 78 0.95 -0.11 8.74
N ASP A 79 1.36 -1.20 9.41
CA ASP A 79 1.92 -1.15 10.78
C ASP A 79 3.20 -0.30 10.83
N LYS A 80 4.06 -0.45 9.81
CA LYS A 80 5.32 0.32 9.72
C LYS A 80 5.11 1.77 9.31
N THR A 81 4.16 2.02 8.41
CA THR A 81 3.89 3.35 7.84
C THR A 81 2.38 3.51 7.69
N PRO A 82 1.67 3.88 8.76
CA PRO A 82 0.23 4.04 8.74
C PRO A 82 -0.19 5.27 7.91
N TYR A 83 -1.49 5.40 7.70
CA TYR A 83 -2.11 6.54 7.01
C TYR A 83 -1.64 6.75 5.56
N LYS A 84 -1.44 5.66 4.82
CA LYS A 84 -1.21 5.69 3.37
C LYS A 84 -2.46 5.20 2.63
N ALA A 85 -3.12 6.10 1.90
CA ALA A 85 -4.34 5.78 1.16
C ALA A 85 -4.13 4.62 0.17
N ASP A 86 -3.01 4.57 -0.56
CA ASP A 86 -2.64 3.46 -1.43
C ASP A 86 -2.56 2.10 -0.69
N THR A 87 -2.00 2.09 0.52
CA THR A 87 -1.90 0.85 1.30
C THR A 87 -3.29 0.39 1.74
N LEU A 88 -4.14 1.32 2.20
CA LEU A 88 -5.52 1.05 2.59
C LEU A 88 -6.37 0.63 1.38
N ASN A 89 -6.16 1.21 0.20
CA ASN A 89 -6.77 0.77 -1.04
C ASN A 89 -6.51 -0.72 -1.32
N TYR A 90 -5.25 -1.13 -1.28
CA TYR A 90 -4.91 -2.54 -1.52
C TYR A 90 -5.28 -3.47 -0.36
N LEU A 91 -5.35 -2.98 0.90
CA LEU A 91 -5.93 -3.75 2.01
C LEU A 91 -7.41 -4.00 1.76
N GLY A 92 -8.19 -2.97 1.43
CA GLY A 92 -9.59 -3.10 1.06
C GLY A 92 -9.78 -4.08 -0.09
N PHE A 93 -9.00 -3.91 -1.17
CA PHE A 93 -9.05 -4.79 -2.33
C PHE A 93 -8.76 -6.26 -1.98
N THR A 94 -7.66 -6.54 -1.31
CA THR A 94 -7.27 -7.93 -0.98
C THR A 94 -8.20 -8.57 0.01
N THR A 95 -8.72 -7.83 1.00
CA THR A 95 -9.67 -8.30 2.01
C THR A 95 -11.00 -8.69 1.35
N ARG A 96 -11.52 -7.85 0.44
CA ARG A 96 -12.71 -8.15 -0.35
C ARG A 96 -12.51 -9.36 -1.27
N LYS A 97 -11.34 -9.48 -1.94
CA LYS A 97 -10.99 -10.64 -2.79
C LYS A 97 -10.88 -11.95 -2.00
N LEU A 98 -10.73 -11.87 -0.70
CA LEU A 98 -10.75 -13.03 0.21
C LEU A 98 -12.15 -13.32 0.76
N GLY A 99 -13.16 -12.52 0.40
CA GLY A 99 -14.57 -12.69 0.75
C GLY A 99 -15.04 -11.87 1.95
N ASP A 100 -14.18 -11.06 2.55
CA ASP A 100 -14.53 -10.21 3.68
C ASP A 100 -14.88 -8.80 3.19
N PHE A 101 -16.14 -8.62 2.79
CA PHE A 101 -16.61 -7.35 2.24
C PHE A 101 -16.70 -6.25 3.29
N GLU A 102 -17.09 -6.59 4.52
CA GLU A 102 -17.24 -5.62 5.60
C GLU A 102 -15.92 -4.96 6.00
N ASN A 103 -14.89 -5.76 6.27
CA ASN A 103 -13.57 -5.20 6.59
C ASN A 103 -12.90 -4.58 5.35
N GLY A 104 -13.19 -5.07 4.15
CA GLY A 104 -12.77 -4.44 2.90
C GLY A 104 -13.29 -3.02 2.78
N GLU A 105 -14.58 -2.80 3.07
CA GLU A 105 -15.20 -1.47 3.09
C GLU A 105 -14.57 -0.56 4.15
N LYS A 106 -14.34 -1.06 5.37
CA LYS A 106 -13.69 -0.28 6.43
C LYS A 106 -12.33 0.26 6.01
N TYR A 107 -11.50 -0.55 5.33
CA TYR A 107 -10.22 -0.08 4.81
C TYR A 107 -10.38 1.01 3.76
N TYR A 108 -11.33 0.88 2.85
CA TYR A 108 -11.61 1.93 1.85
C TYR A 108 -12.06 3.23 2.50
N LEU A 109 -12.98 3.17 3.46
CA LEU A 109 -13.45 4.36 4.19
C LEU A 109 -12.32 5.04 4.97
N GLN A 110 -11.43 4.28 5.60
CA GLN A 110 -10.23 4.84 6.23
C GLN A 110 -9.32 5.53 5.20
N GLY A 111 -9.17 4.95 4.02
CA GLY A 111 -8.40 5.56 2.94
C GLY A 111 -9.00 6.85 2.42
N LEU A 112 -10.33 6.91 2.27
CA LEU A 112 -11.05 8.12 1.87
C LEU A 112 -11.05 9.22 2.95
N ALA A 113 -10.91 8.86 4.22
CA ALA A 113 -10.70 9.84 5.28
C ALA A 113 -9.35 10.56 5.16
N ILE A 114 -8.36 9.95 4.49
CA ILE A 114 -7.03 10.52 4.23
C ILE A 114 -7.02 11.25 2.88
N ASP A 115 -7.54 10.61 1.85
CA ASP A 115 -7.62 11.14 0.48
C ASP A 115 -9.02 10.89 -0.10
N PRO A 116 -9.96 11.84 0.06
CA PRO A 116 -11.33 11.69 -0.43
C PRO A 116 -11.44 11.49 -1.96
N ASN A 117 -10.45 11.96 -2.71
CA ASN A 117 -10.43 11.91 -4.17
C ASN A 117 -9.57 10.76 -4.71
N HIS A 118 -9.12 9.84 -3.86
CA HIS A 118 -8.29 8.71 -4.29
C HIS A 118 -8.99 7.85 -5.34
N ILE A 119 -8.51 7.90 -6.56
CA ILE A 119 -9.15 7.29 -7.74
C ILE A 119 -9.46 5.81 -7.54
N GLY A 120 -8.44 5.01 -7.19
CA GLY A 120 -8.61 3.56 -7.03
C GLY A 120 -9.51 3.16 -5.85
N ILE A 121 -9.59 3.97 -4.77
CA ILE A 121 -10.52 3.68 -3.67
C ILE A 121 -11.95 3.96 -4.11
N ASN A 122 -12.21 5.08 -4.77
CA ASN A 122 -13.55 5.41 -5.24
C ASN A 122 -14.05 4.37 -6.26
N GLU A 123 -13.20 3.88 -7.17
CA GLU A 123 -13.53 2.77 -8.08
C GLU A 123 -13.91 1.50 -7.29
N TYR A 124 -12.99 1.01 -6.45
CA TYR A 124 -13.17 -0.29 -5.80
C TYR A 124 -14.26 -0.30 -4.73
N LEU A 125 -14.46 0.81 -4.02
CA LEU A 125 -15.57 0.96 -3.09
C LEU A 125 -16.90 1.04 -3.85
N GLY A 126 -16.93 1.76 -4.97
CA GLY A 126 -18.08 1.78 -5.88
C GLY A 126 -18.46 0.38 -6.38
N GLU A 127 -17.49 -0.41 -6.84
CA GLU A 127 -17.71 -1.80 -7.24
C GLU A 127 -18.22 -2.66 -6.06
N LEU A 128 -17.70 -2.45 -4.84
CA LEU A 128 -18.17 -3.14 -3.65
C LEU A 128 -19.64 -2.81 -3.38
N TYR A 129 -20.02 -1.55 -3.50
CA TYR A 129 -21.40 -1.11 -3.32
C TYR A 129 -22.34 -1.72 -4.36
N VAL A 130 -21.96 -1.81 -5.63
CA VAL A 130 -22.74 -2.55 -6.64
C VAL A 130 -22.89 -4.01 -6.24
N SER A 131 -21.80 -4.69 -5.85
CA SER A 131 -21.81 -6.10 -5.46
C SER A 131 -22.65 -6.40 -4.22
N THR A 132 -22.92 -5.40 -3.38
CA THR A 132 -23.74 -5.48 -2.16
C THR A 132 -25.09 -4.80 -2.31
N ASN A 133 -25.53 -4.55 -3.54
CA ASN A 133 -26.84 -3.94 -3.90
C ASN A 133 -27.08 -2.55 -3.29
N ARG A 134 -26.01 -1.76 -3.13
CA ARG A 134 -26.04 -0.38 -2.60
C ARG A 134 -25.75 0.62 -3.73
N LEU A 135 -26.62 0.62 -4.75
CA LEU A 135 -26.38 1.31 -6.03
C LEU A 135 -26.22 2.83 -5.89
N ASP A 136 -26.96 3.44 -4.95
CA ASP A 136 -26.89 4.89 -4.75
C ASP A 136 -25.50 5.31 -4.21
N LEU A 137 -24.94 4.55 -3.27
CA LEU A 137 -23.58 4.78 -2.79
C LEU A 137 -22.52 4.57 -3.89
N ALA A 138 -22.76 3.61 -4.81
CA ALA A 138 -21.89 3.42 -5.97
C ALA A 138 -21.89 4.65 -6.91
N LYS A 139 -23.07 5.24 -7.14
CA LYS A 139 -23.22 6.48 -7.93
C LYS A 139 -22.50 7.67 -7.29
N GLU A 140 -22.54 7.78 -5.96
CA GLU A 140 -21.78 8.81 -5.24
C GLU A 140 -20.27 8.67 -5.50
N ARG A 141 -19.75 7.43 -5.48
CA ARG A 141 -18.33 7.20 -5.78
C ARG A 141 -18.01 7.52 -7.24
N LEU A 142 -18.91 7.18 -8.17
CA LEU A 142 -18.77 7.52 -9.59
C LEU A 142 -18.68 9.03 -9.80
N LYS A 143 -19.53 9.80 -9.10
CA LYS A 143 -19.53 11.27 -9.17
C LYS A 143 -18.18 11.89 -8.78
N VAL A 144 -17.50 11.33 -7.78
CA VAL A 144 -16.15 11.80 -7.40
C VAL A 144 -15.15 11.63 -8.56
N LEU A 145 -15.34 10.62 -9.41
CA LEU A 145 -14.46 10.30 -10.52
C LEU A 145 -14.77 11.05 -11.82
N GLU A 146 -15.86 11.85 -11.90
CA GLU A 146 -16.31 12.46 -13.15
C GLU A 146 -15.23 13.25 -13.89
N ASN A 147 -14.36 13.94 -13.16
CA ASN A 147 -13.35 14.81 -13.73
C ASN A 147 -11.94 14.19 -13.83
N CYS A 148 -11.77 12.90 -13.48
CA CYS A 148 -10.44 12.29 -13.48
C CYS A 148 -9.91 11.96 -14.89
N ASN A 149 -10.78 11.89 -15.90
CA ASN A 149 -10.45 11.41 -17.26
C ASN A 149 -9.67 10.06 -17.25
N CYS A 150 -10.07 9.16 -16.35
CA CYS A 150 -9.38 7.91 -16.04
C CYS A 150 -10.21 6.68 -16.42
N GLU A 151 -9.55 5.52 -16.51
CA GLU A 151 -10.21 4.24 -16.82
C GLU A 151 -11.12 3.77 -15.67
N GLU A 152 -10.79 4.13 -14.43
CA GLU A 152 -11.55 3.79 -13.23
C GLU A 152 -12.97 4.38 -13.27
N PHE A 153 -13.15 5.58 -13.81
CA PHE A 153 -14.47 6.16 -14.06
C PHE A 153 -15.27 5.34 -15.05
N LYS A 154 -14.65 5.01 -16.19
CA LYS A 154 -15.30 4.22 -17.26
C LYS A 154 -15.67 2.82 -16.76
N ASP A 155 -14.77 2.20 -16.01
CA ASP A 155 -14.95 0.87 -15.46
C ASP A 155 -16.12 0.85 -14.45
N LEU A 156 -16.14 1.77 -13.49
CA LEU A 156 -17.20 1.84 -12.50
C LEU A 156 -18.55 2.19 -13.14
N LYS A 157 -18.57 3.13 -14.08
CA LYS A 157 -19.77 3.48 -14.84
C LYS A 157 -20.36 2.26 -15.56
N ALA A 158 -19.55 1.52 -16.29
CA ALA A 158 -19.97 0.32 -17.01
C ALA A 158 -20.50 -0.79 -16.06
N ILE A 159 -19.91 -0.91 -14.86
CA ILE A 159 -20.38 -1.85 -13.83
C ILE A 159 -21.72 -1.42 -13.27
N ILE A 160 -21.93 -0.13 -12.98
CA ILE A 160 -23.21 0.43 -12.51
C ILE A 160 -24.31 0.23 -13.56
N GLU A 161 -24.00 0.42 -14.82
CA GLU A 161 -24.92 0.26 -15.95
C GLU A 161 -25.15 -1.23 -16.34
N GLY A 162 -24.44 -2.17 -15.70
CA GLY A 162 -24.56 -3.60 -15.98
C GLY A 162 -23.95 -4.07 -17.30
N THR A 163 -23.25 -3.19 -18.03
CA THR A 163 -22.57 -3.50 -19.29
C THR A 163 -21.21 -4.19 -19.09
N LYS A 164 -20.66 -4.12 -17.87
CA LYS A 164 -19.46 -4.80 -17.45
C LYS A 164 -19.71 -5.54 -16.15
N LYS A 165 -19.27 -6.79 -16.05
CA LYS A 165 -19.31 -7.51 -14.78
C LYS A 165 -18.26 -6.93 -13.84
N SER A 166 -18.63 -6.78 -12.57
CA SER A 166 -17.66 -6.51 -11.51
C SER A 166 -16.58 -7.59 -11.52
N LYS A 167 -15.36 -7.21 -11.22
CA LYS A 167 -14.21 -8.14 -11.14
C LYS A 167 -14.28 -9.08 -9.93
N TYR A 168 -15.47 -9.18 -9.28
CA TYR A 168 -15.70 -9.89 -8.01
C TYR A 168 -16.92 -10.79 -8.09
#